data_4f2e368d70fdaad61129f0100b7f8dde
#
_entry.id   4f2e368d70fdaad61129f0100b7f8dde
#
_cell.length_a   1.000
_cell.length_b   1.000
_cell.length_c   1.000
_cell.angle_alpha   90.00
_cell.angle_beta   90.00
_cell.angle_gamma   90.00
#
_symmetry.space_group_name_H-M   'P 1'
#
loop_
_entity.id
_entity.type
_entity.pdbx_description
1 polymer ?
#
loop_
_entity_poly.entity_id
_entity_poly.type
_entity_poly.pdbx_seq_one_letter_code
_entity_poly.pdbx_strand_id
1 'polypeptide(L)'
;IYPWTVNEPADIENLQGQLASSTNYTLDGMNAKNPTSAGSTTSRSGAPYSISIEAVREFKVVTNQYDVGYGRSGGGTVSAVTKSGTNDFTGSMFAYNRADWLSSSYDIRGNRRQNDFSTSQYGFTFGGPIIKDKLHFFVAWDHQQDSRPLIIADVQSAEDELRFNVTRATLDNFVTIARNKYGVSNSPQYGTFDKKRNSDAAFARIDWQINSNNLLTVRNNFTYDNNKLGLQDNTTINLYESFGDDLNIDNSILASLRTKVNAKVTNELKVQHLYTFQDSNPGDQLPSYNIPRAIVENVASTINGAVRTTNIQIGGHRFAQEKFTNNVFQIVDNIYYNTDKVKYTFGFDLMQTNSESLYGSEVNGRFHFNSVANFNNLTPYRYYREVPLVADPTVTSNILNAGIYGQLQTKIALGLDLTLGLRFDYAKYPTATFNQLVFDELGIRTDNKLQSAILQPRVQLSWDVNENHKDYIRLGAGIFASDLNNYAVINNLYFDGNHTATVDVRSPNVPMPNFIDYRNNYASIPTL
;
A
#
# COMPACT_ATOMS: atom_id res chain seq x y z
N ILE A 1 -1.35 -20.72 -8.22
CA ILE A 1 -1.11 -19.50 -8.98
C ILE A 1 -0.77 -18.42 -7.95
N TYR A 2 0.51 -18.11 -7.81
CA TYR A 2 0.98 -17.04 -6.93
C TYR A 2 1.37 -15.84 -7.80
N PRO A 3 0.53 -14.80 -7.87
CA PRO A 3 0.88 -13.59 -8.62
C PRO A 3 1.76 -12.61 -7.84
N TRP A 4 2.13 -12.89 -6.60
CA TRP A 4 2.55 -11.89 -5.61
C TRP A 4 4.05 -11.75 -5.39
N THR A 5 4.88 -12.29 -6.26
CA THR A 5 6.34 -12.12 -6.17
C THR A 5 6.92 -11.17 -7.21
N VAL A 6 6.10 -10.36 -7.84
CA VAL A 6 6.58 -9.37 -8.80
C VAL A 6 6.83 -8.07 -8.07
N ASN A 7 8.01 -7.51 -8.26
CA ASN A 7 8.47 -6.27 -7.63
C ASN A 7 7.75 -4.99 -8.12
N GLU A 8 6.57 -5.12 -8.71
CA GLU A 8 5.78 -3.98 -9.15
C GLU A 8 4.31 -4.15 -8.76
N PRO A 9 3.92 -3.64 -7.58
CA PRO A 9 2.51 -3.67 -7.15
C PRO A 9 1.56 -2.91 -8.08
N ALA A 10 2.10 -1.99 -8.89
CA ALA A 10 1.31 -1.07 -9.71
C ALA A 10 0.60 -1.74 -10.90
N ASP A 11 1.16 -2.81 -11.47
CA ASP A 11 0.65 -3.35 -12.75
C ASP A 11 -0.54 -4.30 -12.59
N ILE A 12 -0.69 -4.94 -11.43
CA ILE A 12 -1.79 -5.90 -11.18
C ILE A 12 -3.09 -5.19 -10.81
N GLU A 13 -3.00 -3.96 -10.34
CA GLU A 13 -4.13 -3.20 -9.80
C GLU A 13 -4.84 -2.34 -10.84
N ASN A 14 -4.29 -2.22 -12.04
CA ASN A 14 -4.86 -1.46 -13.15
C ASN A 14 -5.85 -2.30 -13.96
N LEU A 15 -7.10 -2.36 -13.48
CA LEU A 15 -8.14 -3.05 -14.23
C LEU A 15 -8.60 -2.19 -15.42
N GLN A 16 -8.60 -2.77 -16.62
CA GLN A 16 -9.06 -2.13 -17.87
C GLN A 16 -8.34 -0.82 -18.22
N GLY A 17 -7.07 -0.67 -17.85
CA GLY A 17 -6.31 0.55 -18.13
C GLY A 17 -6.71 1.75 -17.27
N GLN A 18 -7.53 1.55 -16.24
CA GLN A 18 -7.85 2.57 -15.24
C GLN A 18 -6.74 2.66 -14.19
N LEU A 19 -6.68 3.79 -13.49
CA LEU A 19 -5.76 3.95 -12.37
C LEU A 19 -6.06 2.90 -11.28
N ALA A 20 -5.05 2.41 -10.60
CA ALA A 20 -5.19 1.48 -9.47
C ALA A 20 -6.11 2.04 -8.38
N SER A 21 -6.09 3.37 -8.15
CA SER A 21 -7.01 4.06 -7.25
C SER A 21 -8.49 3.92 -7.64
N SER A 22 -8.80 3.59 -8.90
CA SER A 22 -10.17 3.36 -9.39
C SER A 22 -10.68 1.94 -9.15
N THR A 23 -9.82 1.02 -8.71
CA THR A 23 -10.21 -0.35 -8.33
C THR A 23 -10.72 -0.36 -6.90
N ASN A 24 -11.84 -1.05 -6.66
CA ASN A 24 -12.36 -1.27 -5.32
C ASN A 24 -11.91 -2.63 -4.79
N TYR A 25 -11.49 -2.68 -3.53
CA TYR A 25 -11.10 -3.89 -2.82
C TYR A 25 -12.07 -4.12 -1.66
N THR A 26 -12.67 -5.30 -1.60
CA THR A 26 -13.64 -5.64 -0.55
C THR A 26 -13.35 -6.98 0.10
N LEU A 27 -13.57 -7.04 1.40
CA LEU A 27 -13.56 -8.27 2.20
C LEU A 27 -14.95 -8.43 2.85
N ASP A 28 -15.66 -9.51 2.50
CA ASP A 28 -17.06 -9.74 2.89
C ASP A 28 -18.00 -8.58 2.53
N GLY A 29 -17.69 -7.89 1.42
CA GLY A 29 -18.47 -6.77 0.91
C GLY A 29 -18.20 -5.41 1.58
N MET A 30 -17.21 -5.32 2.47
CA MET A 30 -16.77 -4.08 3.11
C MET A 30 -15.43 -3.62 2.55
N ASN A 31 -15.16 -2.32 2.66
CA ASN A 31 -13.94 -1.72 2.14
C ASN A 31 -12.67 -2.36 2.74
N ALA A 32 -11.78 -2.81 1.89
CA ALA A 32 -10.45 -3.34 2.23
C ALA A 32 -9.34 -2.62 1.45
N LYS A 33 -9.59 -1.39 1.01
CA LYS A 33 -8.64 -0.54 0.29
C LYS A 33 -7.79 0.25 1.27
N ASN A 34 -6.50 0.37 0.97
CA ASN A 34 -5.63 1.26 1.73
C ASN A 34 -6.03 2.73 1.48
N PRO A 35 -6.32 3.54 2.52
CA PRO A 35 -6.74 4.92 2.35
C PRO A 35 -5.69 5.86 1.75
N THR A 36 -4.40 5.59 1.96
CA THR A 36 -3.30 6.47 1.54
C THR A 36 -2.60 6.02 0.27
N SER A 37 -2.79 4.77 -0.14
CA SER A 37 -2.23 4.26 -1.40
C SER A 37 -3.33 3.67 -2.27
N ALA A 38 -3.01 3.39 -3.51
CA ALA A 38 -3.88 2.64 -4.38
C ALA A 38 -3.85 1.14 -4.02
N GLY A 39 -4.95 0.44 -4.23
CA GLY A 39 -5.01 -1.00 -4.09
C GLY A 39 -5.43 -1.50 -2.70
N SER A 40 -5.05 -2.73 -2.37
CA SER A 40 -5.35 -3.35 -1.07
C SER A 40 -4.60 -2.68 0.07
N THR A 41 -4.92 -3.03 1.32
CA THR A 41 -4.26 -2.45 2.51
C THR A 41 -2.74 -2.62 2.48
N THR A 42 -2.24 -3.67 1.86
CA THR A 42 -0.81 -4.00 1.78
C THR A 42 -0.12 -3.53 0.49
N SER A 43 -0.82 -2.85 -0.42
CA SER A 43 -0.28 -2.52 -1.75
C SER A 43 0.98 -1.66 -1.70
N ARG A 44 1.06 -0.71 -0.76
CA ARG A 44 2.23 0.17 -0.61
C ARG A 44 3.44 -0.55 -0.02
N SER A 45 3.22 -1.39 0.97
CA SER A 45 4.30 -2.12 1.67
C SER A 45 4.86 -3.27 0.85
N GLY A 46 4.11 -3.77 -0.13
CA GLY A 46 4.39 -5.04 -0.80
C GLY A 46 4.38 -6.21 0.17
N ALA A 47 3.62 -6.11 1.29
CA ALA A 47 3.47 -7.20 2.24
C ALA A 47 2.89 -8.45 1.56
N PRO A 48 3.28 -9.67 1.99
CA PRO A 48 2.94 -10.89 1.26
C PRO A 48 1.44 -11.19 1.28
N TYR A 49 0.69 -10.64 2.25
CA TYR A 49 -0.75 -10.82 2.31
C TYR A 49 -1.48 -9.69 3.04
N SER A 50 -2.70 -9.41 2.57
CA SER A 50 -3.71 -8.60 3.27
C SER A 50 -4.67 -9.45 4.11
N ILE A 51 -4.68 -10.76 3.88
CA ILE A 51 -5.42 -11.81 4.61
C ILE A 51 -4.73 -13.15 4.34
N SER A 52 -4.75 -14.09 5.31
CA SER A 52 -4.34 -15.46 5.03
C SER A 52 -5.19 -16.06 3.91
N ILE A 53 -4.54 -16.65 2.90
CA ILE A 53 -5.25 -17.30 1.78
C ILE A 53 -6.11 -18.46 2.27
N GLU A 54 -5.70 -19.11 3.35
CA GLU A 54 -6.46 -20.19 3.96
C GLU A 54 -7.74 -19.72 4.66
N ALA A 55 -7.87 -18.42 4.93
CA ALA A 55 -9.12 -17.83 5.44
C ALA A 55 -10.10 -17.46 4.32
N VAL A 56 -9.68 -17.49 3.05
CA VAL A 56 -10.53 -17.12 1.90
C VAL A 56 -11.29 -18.33 1.39
N ARG A 57 -12.60 -18.19 1.24
CA ARG A 57 -13.49 -19.18 0.61
C ARG A 57 -13.60 -18.95 -0.89
N GLU A 58 -13.76 -17.69 -1.29
CA GLU A 58 -14.00 -17.30 -2.67
C GLU A 58 -13.30 -15.98 -2.94
N PHE A 59 -12.66 -15.91 -4.09
CA PHE A 59 -12.03 -14.70 -4.60
C PHE A 59 -12.61 -14.37 -5.98
N LYS A 60 -13.05 -13.14 -6.16
CA LYS A 60 -13.71 -12.70 -7.37
C LYS A 60 -13.12 -11.37 -7.86
N VAL A 61 -12.75 -11.32 -9.13
CA VAL A 61 -12.38 -10.09 -9.83
C VAL A 61 -13.47 -9.79 -10.84
N VAL A 62 -14.07 -8.63 -10.75
CA VAL A 62 -15.13 -8.19 -11.65
C VAL A 62 -14.70 -6.87 -12.27
N THR A 63 -14.55 -6.89 -13.57
CA THR A 63 -14.42 -5.68 -14.39
C THR A 63 -15.83 -5.19 -14.75
N ASN A 64 -16.07 -3.88 -14.75
CA ASN A 64 -17.40 -3.31 -15.03
C ASN A 64 -18.50 -3.85 -14.09
N GLN A 65 -18.44 -3.46 -12.83
CA GLN A 65 -19.39 -3.88 -11.81
C GLN A 65 -20.72 -3.10 -11.95
N TYR A 66 -21.74 -3.73 -12.54
CA TYR A 66 -23.06 -3.12 -12.75
C TYR A 66 -23.96 -3.18 -11.51
N ASP A 67 -23.66 -4.02 -10.52
CA ASP A 67 -24.38 -4.03 -9.25
C ASP A 67 -24.13 -2.71 -8.50
N VAL A 68 -25.21 -1.99 -8.19
CA VAL A 68 -25.14 -0.66 -7.56
C VAL A 68 -24.71 -0.71 -6.09
N GLY A 69 -24.75 -1.86 -5.45
CA GLY A 69 -24.22 -2.07 -4.10
C GLY A 69 -22.71 -1.83 -4.04
N TYR A 70 -22.03 -1.95 -5.19
CA TYR A 70 -20.61 -1.65 -5.29
C TYR A 70 -20.40 -0.24 -5.83
N GLY A 71 -20.04 0.67 -4.95
CA GLY A 71 -19.63 2.04 -5.27
C GLY A 71 -18.10 2.20 -5.29
N ARG A 72 -17.66 3.43 -5.51
CA ARG A 72 -16.24 3.84 -5.45
C ARG A 72 -15.32 3.01 -6.35
N SER A 73 -15.84 2.58 -7.50
CA SER A 73 -15.14 1.74 -8.47
C SER A 73 -15.37 2.24 -9.89
N GLY A 74 -14.32 2.73 -10.52
CA GLY A 74 -14.32 3.11 -11.94
C GLY A 74 -13.74 2.05 -12.86
N GLY A 75 -12.86 1.17 -12.35
CA GLY A 75 -12.13 0.15 -13.11
C GLY A 75 -12.58 -1.29 -12.84
N GLY A 76 -13.16 -1.56 -11.68
CA GLY A 76 -13.58 -2.89 -11.29
C GLY A 76 -13.49 -3.12 -9.78
N THR A 77 -13.85 -4.32 -9.37
CA THR A 77 -13.87 -4.73 -7.97
C THR A 77 -13.13 -6.04 -7.78
N VAL A 78 -12.23 -6.07 -6.81
CA VAL A 78 -11.61 -7.27 -6.27
C VAL A 78 -12.30 -7.59 -4.95
N SER A 79 -12.90 -8.76 -4.85
CA SER A 79 -13.69 -9.15 -3.68
C SER A 79 -13.25 -10.50 -3.15
N ALA A 80 -13.03 -10.58 -1.85
CA ALA A 80 -12.81 -11.83 -1.14
C ALA A 80 -13.96 -12.10 -0.16
N VAL A 81 -14.35 -13.37 -0.06
CA VAL A 81 -15.33 -13.86 0.91
C VAL A 81 -14.63 -14.85 1.83
N THR A 82 -14.81 -14.69 3.13
CA THR A 82 -14.09 -15.47 4.12
C THR A 82 -14.75 -16.82 4.40
N LYS A 83 -13.95 -17.80 4.84
CA LYS A 83 -14.42 -19.09 5.36
C LYS A 83 -15.17 -18.89 6.68
N SER A 84 -16.07 -19.82 6.99
CA SER A 84 -16.83 -19.90 8.25
C SER A 84 -16.70 -21.29 8.86
N GLY A 85 -16.97 -21.43 10.15
CA GLY A 85 -17.12 -22.72 10.79
C GLY A 85 -18.37 -23.46 10.31
N THR A 86 -18.40 -24.77 10.54
CA THR A 86 -19.49 -25.69 10.21
C THR A 86 -19.90 -26.46 11.45
N ASN A 87 -20.86 -27.41 11.30
CA ASN A 87 -21.26 -28.33 12.40
C ASN A 87 -20.22 -29.41 12.71
N ASP A 88 -19.21 -29.54 11.85
CA ASP A 88 -18.11 -30.46 12.05
C ASP A 88 -16.81 -29.69 12.31
N PHE A 89 -15.99 -30.19 13.22
CA PHE A 89 -14.67 -29.65 13.41
C PHE A 89 -13.79 -29.98 12.20
N THR A 90 -13.23 -28.94 11.61
CA THR A 90 -12.33 -29.04 10.47
C THR A 90 -11.11 -28.15 10.70
N GLY A 91 -9.98 -28.57 10.18
CA GLY A 91 -8.75 -27.81 10.29
C GLY A 91 -7.73 -28.27 9.26
N SER A 92 -6.76 -27.42 9.02
CA SER A 92 -5.60 -27.71 8.18
C SER A 92 -4.34 -27.15 8.84
N MET A 93 -3.22 -27.80 8.57
CA MET A 93 -1.88 -27.27 8.83
C MET A 93 -1.12 -27.30 7.53
N PHE A 94 -0.31 -26.29 7.27
CA PHE A 94 0.51 -26.23 6.08
C PHE A 94 1.89 -25.65 6.41
N ALA A 95 2.87 -26.06 5.62
CA ALA A 95 4.21 -25.49 5.63
C ALA A 95 4.74 -25.49 4.20
N TYR A 96 5.21 -24.35 3.76
CA TYR A 96 5.88 -24.17 2.47
C TYR A 96 7.29 -23.66 2.71
N ASN A 97 8.23 -24.22 2.00
CA ASN A 97 9.60 -23.73 1.99
C ASN A 97 10.05 -23.53 0.55
N ARG A 98 10.62 -22.38 0.29
CA ARG A 98 11.27 -22.04 -0.97
C ARG A 98 12.67 -21.58 -0.64
N ALA A 99 13.66 -22.29 -1.17
CA ALA A 99 15.06 -22.00 -0.93
C ALA A 99 15.86 -22.11 -2.24
N ASP A 100 17.04 -21.49 -2.26
CA ASP A 100 17.96 -21.52 -3.39
C ASP A 100 18.32 -22.96 -3.79
N TRP A 101 18.61 -23.83 -2.81
CA TRP A 101 18.94 -25.25 -3.04
C TRP A 101 17.79 -26.09 -3.60
N LEU A 102 16.55 -25.62 -3.51
CA LEU A 102 15.34 -26.20 -4.16
C LEU A 102 15.07 -25.60 -5.54
N SER A 103 15.88 -24.65 -5.98
CA SER A 103 15.70 -23.91 -7.22
C SER A 103 16.84 -24.21 -8.20
N SER A 104 16.59 -24.00 -9.49
CA SER A 104 17.66 -24.12 -10.49
C SER A 104 18.79 -23.13 -10.21
N SER A 105 20.03 -23.61 -10.28
CA SER A 105 21.22 -22.75 -10.20
C SER A 105 21.40 -21.84 -11.42
N TYR A 106 20.57 -22.00 -12.45
CA TYR A 106 20.63 -21.23 -13.68
C TYR A 106 19.27 -20.59 -13.99
N ASP A 107 19.29 -19.40 -14.58
CA ASP A 107 18.12 -18.75 -15.13
C ASP A 107 17.71 -19.36 -16.49
N ILE A 108 16.60 -18.89 -17.07
CA ILE A 108 16.12 -19.37 -18.38
C ILE A 108 17.07 -19.04 -19.54
N ARG A 109 18.06 -18.17 -19.33
CA ARG A 109 19.07 -17.76 -20.32
C ARG A 109 20.38 -18.53 -20.13
N GLY A 110 20.44 -19.43 -19.14
CA GLY A 110 21.65 -20.20 -18.81
C GLY A 110 22.67 -19.46 -17.95
N ASN A 111 22.35 -18.28 -17.42
CA ASN A 111 23.23 -17.58 -16.50
C ASN A 111 23.10 -18.18 -15.09
N ARG A 112 24.23 -18.32 -14.39
CA ARG A 112 24.22 -18.79 -13.01
C ARG A 112 23.53 -17.76 -12.11
N ARG A 113 22.57 -18.23 -11.31
CA ARG A 113 21.95 -17.42 -10.25
C ARG A 113 22.90 -17.30 -9.08
N GLN A 114 23.04 -16.09 -8.54
CA GLN A 114 23.92 -15.79 -7.40
C GLN A 114 23.14 -15.46 -6.12
N ASN A 115 21.85 -15.77 -6.08
CA ASN A 115 21.00 -15.29 -5.00
C ASN A 115 20.67 -16.45 -4.06
N ASP A 116 21.25 -16.44 -2.89
CA ASP A 116 20.81 -17.25 -1.77
C ASP A 116 19.49 -16.65 -1.25
N PHE A 117 18.44 -17.41 -1.22
CA PHE A 117 17.16 -16.99 -0.64
C PHE A 117 16.50 -18.14 0.11
N SER A 118 15.76 -17.79 1.12
CA SER A 118 14.90 -18.72 1.84
C SER A 118 13.61 -18.04 2.23
N THR A 119 12.48 -18.60 1.82
CA THR A 119 11.15 -18.19 2.26
C THR A 119 10.50 -19.38 2.93
N SER A 120 10.15 -19.24 4.18
CA SER A 120 9.38 -20.22 4.94
C SER A 120 8.03 -19.62 5.25
N GLN A 121 6.95 -20.34 4.90
CA GLN A 121 5.58 -19.98 5.23
C GLN A 121 4.93 -21.17 5.90
N TYR A 122 4.25 -20.95 7.01
CA TYR A 122 3.52 -21.98 7.73
C TYR A 122 2.34 -21.39 8.49
N GLY A 123 1.36 -22.22 8.71
CA GLY A 123 0.15 -21.78 9.38
C GLY A 123 -0.83 -22.90 9.62
N PHE A 124 -1.98 -22.51 10.13
CA PHE A 124 -3.08 -23.44 10.38
C PHE A 124 -4.44 -22.76 10.22
N THR A 125 -5.44 -23.59 10.02
CA THR A 125 -6.85 -23.21 10.17
C THR A 125 -7.52 -24.16 11.13
N PHE A 126 -8.54 -23.66 11.84
CA PHE A 126 -9.40 -24.49 12.68
C PHE A 126 -10.78 -23.87 12.77
N GLY A 127 -11.82 -24.68 12.63
CA GLY A 127 -13.19 -24.22 12.74
C GLY A 127 -14.13 -25.33 13.12
N GLY A 128 -15.30 -24.96 13.63
CA GLY A 128 -16.29 -25.91 14.06
C GLY A 128 -17.42 -25.29 14.85
N PRO A 129 -18.30 -26.07 15.46
CA PRO A 129 -19.39 -25.60 16.28
C PRO A 129 -18.91 -25.30 17.70
N ILE A 130 -19.28 -24.14 18.22
CA ILE A 130 -19.36 -23.89 19.67
C ILE A 130 -20.68 -24.46 20.17
N ILE A 131 -21.76 -24.23 19.41
CA ILE A 131 -23.08 -24.84 19.61
C ILE A 131 -23.54 -25.31 18.23
N LYS A 132 -23.79 -26.62 18.06
CA LYS A 132 -24.26 -27.18 16.79
C LYS A 132 -25.51 -26.45 16.29
N ASP A 133 -25.58 -26.22 14.99
CA ASP A 133 -26.65 -25.54 14.27
C ASP A 133 -26.87 -24.08 14.67
N LYS A 134 -26.09 -23.55 15.62
CA LYS A 134 -26.38 -22.24 16.20
C LYS A 134 -25.16 -21.28 16.26
N LEU A 135 -24.01 -21.77 16.71
CA LEU A 135 -22.85 -20.93 16.93
C LEU A 135 -21.59 -21.62 16.44
N HIS A 136 -20.95 -21.03 15.45
CA HIS A 136 -19.78 -21.58 14.80
C HIS A 136 -18.62 -20.58 14.88
N PHE A 137 -17.41 -21.10 14.87
CA PHE A 137 -16.19 -20.30 14.80
C PHE A 137 -15.26 -20.79 13.70
N PHE A 138 -14.41 -19.90 13.23
CA PHE A 138 -13.31 -20.21 12.32
C PHE A 138 -12.14 -19.30 12.64
N VAL A 139 -10.93 -19.88 12.73
CA VAL A 139 -9.68 -19.17 12.93
C VAL A 139 -8.66 -19.61 11.89
N ALA A 140 -7.80 -18.70 11.48
CA ALA A 140 -6.64 -18.97 10.64
C ALA A 140 -5.47 -18.12 11.11
N TRP A 141 -4.27 -18.68 11.03
CA TRP A 141 -3.02 -17.95 11.23
C TRP A 141 -2.01 -18.40 10.19
N ASP A 142 -1.26 -17.46 9.70
CA ASP A 142 -0.28 -17.62 8.62
C ASP A 142 0.93 -16.77 8.96
N HIS A 143 2.12 -17.38 8.96
CA HIS A 143 3.40 -16.70 9.19
C HIS A 143 4.31 -16.92 8.00
N GLN A 144 4.93 -15.86 7.53
CA GLN A 144 5.96 -15.92 6.50
C GLN A 144 7.23 -15.23 6.98
N GLN A 145 8.34 -15.93 6.87
CA GLN A 145 9.67 -15.37 6.98
C GLN A 145 10.36 -15.44 5.63
N ASP A 146 10.72 -14.28 5.09
CA ASP A 146 11.51 -14.18 3.86
C ASP A 146 12.92 -13.69 4.21
N SER A 147 13.92 -14.43 3.76
CA SER A 147 15.33 -14.08 3.91
C SER A 147 15.96 -14.05 2.52
N ARG A 148 16.43 -12.87 2.13
CA ARG A 148 17.12 -12.65 0.86
C ARG A 148 18.35 -11.82 1.12
N PRO A 149 19.49 -12.13 0.48
CA PRO A 149 20.64 -11.28 0.60
C PRO A 149 20.35 -9.90 0.03
N LEU A 150 20.67 -8.87 0.78
CA LEU A 150 20.74 -7.50 0.31
C LEU A 150 22.14 -7.30 -0.28
N ILE A 151 22.23 -7.20 -1.60
CA ILE A 151 23.50 -7.03 -2.31
C ILE A 151 23.69 -5.54 -2.60
N ILE A 152 24.69 -4.94 -1.95
CA ILE A 152 25.06 -3.54 -2.12
C ILE A 152 26.42 -3.50 -2.80
N ALA A 153 26.45 -3.31 -4.11
CA ALA A 153 27.68 -3.22 -4.91
C ALA A 153 28.79 -4.20 -4.43
N ASP A 154 28.43 -5.47 -4.27
CA ASP A 154 29.37 -6.52 -3.84
C ASP A 154 30.33 -6.85 -4.99
N VAL A 155 31.43 -6.10 -5.03
CA VAL A 155 32.45 -6.17 -6.08
C VAL A 155 33.55 -7.15 -5.66
N GLN A 156 33.48 -8.37 -6.17
CA GLN A 156 34.45 -9.44 -5.93
C GLN A 156 35.30 -9.80 -7.17
N SER A 157 34.81 -9.38 -8.36
CA SER A 157 35.42 -9.72 -9.65
C SER A 157 35.37 -8.55 -10.63
N ALA A 158 36.14 -8.65 -11.73
CA ALA A 158 36.07 -7.67 -12.82
C ALA A 158 34.69 -7.63 -13.51
N GLU A 159 33.93 -8.73 -13.46
CA GLU A 159 32.55 -8.78 -13.96
C GLU A 159 31.60 -7.94 -13.06
N ASP A 160 31.78 -8.01 -11.74
CA ASP A 160 31.02 -7.19 -10.79
C ASP A 160 31.34 -5.71 -10.97
N GLU A 161 32.60 -5.34 -11.23
CA GLU A 161 32.97 -3.96 -11.54
C GLU A 161 32.21 -3.43 -12.77
N LEU A 162 32.07 -4.25 -13.80
CA LEU A 162 31.26 -3.92 -14.98
C LEU A 162 29.79 -3.81 -14.66
N ARG A 163 29.27 -4.71 -13.85
CA ARG A 163 27.86 -4.75 -13.44
C ARG A 163 27.44 -3.51 -12.65
N PHE A 164 28.26 -3.08 -11.70
CA PHE A 164 27.96 -1.93 -10.84
C PHE A 164 28.54 -0.62 -11.37
N ASN A 165 29.29 -0.62 -12.47
CA ASN A 165 29.99 0.52 -13.03
C ASN A 165 30.94 1.21 -12.03
N VAL A 166 31.53 0.46 -11.13
CA VAL A 166 32.43 0.96 -10.09
C VAL A 166 33.47 -0.09 -9.73
N THR A 167 34.75 0.32 -9.54
CA THR A 167 35.80 -0.56 -9.05
C THR A 167 35.74 -0.68 -7.54
N ARG A 168 36.23 -1.80 -7.00
CA ARG A 168 36.37 -1.98 -5.56
C ARG A 168 37.25 -0.88 -4.93
N ALA A 169 38.35 -0.51 -5.58
CA ALA A 169 39.21 0.57 -5.10
C ALA A 169 38.48 1.94 -5.00
N THR A 170 37.60 2.24 -5.95
CA THR A 170 36.76 3.46 -5.91
C THR A 170 35.78 3.41 -4.75
N LEU A 171 35.13 2.26 -4.50
CA LEU A 171 34.21 2.07 -3.35
C LEU A 171 34.95 2.20 -2.01
N ASP A 172 36.12 1.57 -1.87
CA ASP A 172 36.94 1.65 -0.65
C ASP A 172 37.36 3.09 -0.34
N ASN A 173 37.81 3.82 -1.36
CA ASN A 173 38.15 5.23 -1.23
C ASN A 173 36.92 6.08 -0.84
N PHE A 174 35.79 5.84 -1.50
CA PHE A 174 34.53 6.55 -1.20
C PHE A 174 34.09 6.33 0.25
N VAL A 175 34.07 5.08 0.71
CA VAL A 175 33.70 4.73 2.10
C VAL A 175 34.69 5.31 3.10
N THR A 176 35.99 5.36 2.77
CA THR A 176 37.02 5.99 3.62
C THR A 176 36.75 7.48 3.80
N ILE A 177 36.41 8.20 2.73
CA ILE A 177 36.03 9.61 2.80
C ILE A 177 34.74 9.76 3.63
N ALA A 178 33.75 8.91 3.39
CA ALA A 178 32.47 8.92 4.09
C ALA A 178 32.65 8.73 5.61
N ARG A 179 33.51 7.82 6.02
CA ARG A 179 33.84 7.61 7.44
C ARG A 179 34.54 8.82 8.06
N ASN A 180 35.55 9.34 7.41
CA ASN A 180 36.39 10.39 7.95
C ASN A 180 35.73 11.77 7.99
N LYS A 181 34.86 12.07 7.01
CA LYS A 181 34.27 13.39 6.82
C LYS A 181 32.79 13.48 7.18
N TYR A 182 32.08 12.35 7.09
CA TYR A 182 30.62 12.31 7.26
C TYR A 182 30.18 11.44 8.45
N GLY A 183 31.13 10.85 9.19
CA GLY A 183 30.85 10.06 10.38
C GLY A 183 30.09 8.75 10.09
N VAL A 184 30.20 8.20 8.88
CA VAL A 184 29.67 6.87 8.56
C VAL A 184 30.35 5.83 9.44
N SER A 185 29.60 4.85 9.91
CA SER A 185 30.10 3.84 10.85
C SER A 185 31.23 2.99 10.25
N ASN A 186 32.05 2.39 11.12
CA ASN A 186 33.10 1.45 10.71
C ASN A 186 32.56 0.09 10.27
N SER A 187 31.26 -0.17 10.46
CA SER A 187 30.60 -1.37 9.97
C SER A 187 30.63 -1.45 8.44
N PRO A 188 30.51 -2.63 7.85
CA PRO A 188 30.42 -2.78 6.40
C PRO A 188 29.31 -1.91 5.80
N GLN A 189 29.63 -1.20 4.70
CA GLN A 189 28.70 -0.31 4.01
C GLN A 189 28.28 -0.83 2.63
N TYR A 190 29.00 -1.77 2.08
CA TYR A 190 28.72 -2.46 0.82
C TYR A 190 29.16 -3.93 0.93
N GLY A 191 28.68 -4.77 0.03
CA GLY A 191 28.83 -6.22 0.08
C GLY A 191 27.47 -6.91 0.14
N THR A 192 27.46 -8.12 0.67
CA THR A 192 26.24 -8.92 0.86
C THR A 192 25.85 -8.93 2.33
N PHE A 193 24.57 -8.64 2.61
CA PHE A 193 24.00 -8.53 3.96
C PHE A 193 22.77 -9.43 4.09
N ASP A 194 22.51 -9.91 5.30
CA ASP A 194 21.28 -10.61 5.63
C ASP A 194 20.12 -9.62 5.72
N LYS A 195 19.10 -9.82 4.89
CA LYS A 195 17.85 -9.09 4.96
C LYS A 195 16.72 -10.05 5.30
N LYS A 196 15.98 -9.73 6.36
CA LYS A 196 14.85 -10.55 6.82
C LYS A 196 13.57 -9.73 6.84
N ARG A 197 12.49 -10.34 6.38
CA ARG A 197 11.14 -9.83 6.49
C ARG A 197 10.28 -10.85 7.21
N ASN A 198 9.53 -10.41 8.21
CA ASN A 198 8.59 -11.23 8.94
C ASN A 198 7.19 -10.68 8.75
N SER A 199 6.26 -11.54 8.39
CA SER A 199 4.88 -11.17 8.13
C SER A 199 3.94 -12.18 8.77
N ASP A 200 2.89 -11.69 9.43
CA ASP A 200 1.87 -12.48 10.09
C ASP A 200 0.49 -12.06 9.59
N ALA A 201 -0.40 -13.02 9.39
CA ALA A 201 -1.82 -12.80 9.17
C ALA A 201 -2.63 -13.65 10.13
N ALA A 202 -3.50 -13.03 10.90
CA ALA A 202 -4.41 -13.71 11.82
C ALA A 202 -5.84 -13.36 11.47
N PHE A 203 -6.69 -14.38 11.40
CA PHE A 203 -8.10 -14.24 11.10
C PHE A 203 -8.95 -14.99 12.11
N ALA A 204 -10.04 -14.37 12.57
CA ALA A 204 -11.02 -15.00 13.44
C ALA A 204 -12.44 -14.60 13.00
N ARG A 205 -13.36 -15.55 13.01
CA ARG A 205 -14.76 -15.33 12.66
C ARG A 205 -15.68 -16.15 13.56
N ILE A 206 -16.79 -15.54 13.93
CA ILE A 206 -17.89 -16.17 14.65
C ILE A 206 -19.18 -15.93 13.87
N ASP A 207 -19.96 -16.99 13.65
CA ASP A 207 -21.28 -16.95 13.05
C ASP A 207 -22.30 -17.46 14.07
N TRP A 208 -23.23 -16.58 14.48
CA TRP A 208 -24.24 -16.86 15.48
C TRP A 208 -25.64 -16.78 14.91
N GLN A 209 -26.30 -17.92 14.73
CA GLN A 209 -27.73 -17.96 14.44
C GLN A 209 -28.48 -17.66 15.73
N ILE A 210 -28.78 -16.38 15.99
CA ILE A 210 -29.45 -15.90 17.22
C ILE A 210 -30.83 -16.57 17.34
N ASN A 211 -31.56 -16.62 16.22
CA ASN A 211 -32.82 -17.32 16.06
C ASN A 211 -33.03 -17.65 14.57
N SER A 212 -34.18 -18.23 14.19
CA SER A 212 -34.48 -18.64 12.80
C SER A 212 -34.39 -17.49 11.77
N ASN A 213 -34.48 -16.23 12.22
CA ASN A 213 -34.54 -15.06 11.37
C ASN A 213 -33.26 -14.22 11.41
N ASN A 214 -32.42 -14.36 12.43
CA ASN A 214 -31.30 -13.47 12.66
C ASN A 214 -29.98 -14.23 12.72
N LEU A 215 -29.07 -13.90 11.80
CA LEU A 215 -27.69 -14.36 11.77
C LEU A 215 -26.75 -13.19 12.03
N LEU A 216 -25.97 -13.25 13.11
CA LEU A 216 -24.90 -12.32 13.41
C LEU A 216 -23.55 -12.97 13.03
N THR A 217 -22.80 -12.26 12.22
CA THR A 217 -21.39 -12.59 11.91
C THR A 217 -20.49 -11.51 12.48
N VAL A 218 -19.47 -11.91 13.22
CA VAL A 218 -18.39 -11.03 13.66
C VAL A 218 -17.07 -11.62 13.19
N ARG A 219 -16.23 -10.80 12.53
CA ARG A 219 -14.89 -11.23 12.11
C ARG A 219 -13.85 -10.18 12.40
N ASN A 220 -12.62 -10.63 12.64
CA ASN A 220 -11.42 -9.79 12.69
C ASN A 220 -10.40 -10.34 11.70
N ASN A 221 -9.76 -9.44 10.97
CA ASN A 221 -8.61 -9.72 10.12
C ASN A 221 -7.47 -8.79 10.55
N PHE A 222 -6.35 -9.37 10.94
CA PHE A 222 -5.16 -8.67 11.40
C PHE A 222 -3.97 -9.08 10.55
N THR A 223 -3.16 -8.12 10.13
CA THR A 223 -1.87 -8.36 9.48
C THR A 223 -0.79 -7.50 10.09
N TYR A 224 0.39 -8.08 10.19
CA TYR A 224 1.62 -7.45 10.64
C TYR A 224 2.72 -7.75 9.64
N ASP A 225 3.48 -6.73 9.24
CA ASP A 225 4.60 -6.89 8.34
C ASP A 225 5.76 -5.99 8.76
N ASN A 226 6.91 -6.60 9.01
CA ASN A 226 8.14 -5.92 9.38
C ASN A 226 9.22 -6.21 8.33
N ASN A 227 9.48 -5.23 7.48
CA ASN A 227 10.44 -5.31 6.38
C ASN A 227 11.71 -4.53 6.73
N LYS A 228 12.62 -5.19 7.41
CA LYS A 228 13.92 -4.62 7.73
C LYS A 228 14.71 -4.31 6.46
N LEU A 229 15.37 -3.15 6.40
CA LEU A 229 16.08 -2.67 5.21
C LEU A 229 15.19 -2.68 3.94
N GLY A 230 13.88 -2.43 4.12
CA GLY A 230 12.89 -2.48 3.05
C GLY A 230 12.87 -1.25 2.17
N LEU A 231 13.26 -0.10 2.72
CA LEU A 231 13.31 1.16 2.01
C LEU A 231 14.64 1.31 1.30
N GLN A 232 14.62 1.50 -0.03
CA GLN A 232 15.81 1.74 -0.84
C GLN A 232 15.51 2.77 -1.93
N ASP A 233 16.53 3.49 -2.39
CA ASP A 233 16.47 4.36 -3.56
C ASP A 233 17.06 3.62 -4.78
N ASN A 234 16.32 3.55 -5.87
CA ASN A 234 16.72 2.78 -7.06
C ASN A 234 17.63 3.57 -8.03
N THR A 235 17.92 4.83 -7.73
CA THR A 235 18.66 5.74 -8.63
C THR A 235 20.16 5.79 -8.35
N THR A 236 20.60 5.21 -7.24
CA THR A 236 21.98 5.27 -6.76
C THR A 236 22.42 3.92 -6.17
N ILE A 237 23.73 3.72 -6.00
CA ILE A 237 24.26 2.73 -5.07
C ILE A 237 24.02 3.29 -3.67
N ASN A 238 23.06 2.71 -2.95
CA ASN A 238 22.83 3.04 -1.55
C ASN A 238 23.87 2.32 -0.70
N LEU A 239 24.65 3.04 0.09
CA LEU A 239 25.42 2.36 1.14
C LEU A 239 24.48 1.86 2.24
N TYR A 240 24.91 0.89 3.05
CA TYR A 240 24.06 0.19 4.01
C TYR A 240 23.23 1.14 4.90
N GLU A 241 23.86 2.22 5.44
CA GLU A 241 23.14 3.16 6.30
C GLU A 241 22.00 3.91 5.60
N SER A 242 21.97 3.93 4.25
CA SER A 242 20.93 4.61 3.47
C SER A 242 19.66 3.78 3.29
N PHE A 243 19.63 2.55 3.78
CA PHE A 243 18.42 1.75 3.85
C PHE A 243 17.62 2.11 5.09
N GLY A 244 16.30 2.01 4.99
CA GLY A 244 15.39 2.20 6.10
C GLY A 244 14.51 0.97 6.32
N ASP A 245 13.87 0.92 7.47
CA ASP A 245 12.93 -0.11 7.87
C ASP A 245 11.49 0.33 7.58
N ASP A 246 10.62 -0.62 7.25
CA ASP A 246 9.19 -0.36 7.00
C ASP A 246 8.34 -1.33 7.83
N LEU A 247 7.48 -0.78 8.68
CA LEU A 247 6.53 -1.51 9.52
C LEU A 247 5.12 -1.21 9.06
N ASN A 248 4.31 -2.26 8.85
CA ASN A 248 2.91 -2.13 8.47
C ASN A 248 2.03 -2.98 9.39
N ILE A 249 0.93 -2.41 9.85
CA ILE A 249 -0.07 -3.09 10.69
C ILE A 249 -1.45 -2.73 10.15
N ASP A 250 -2.24 -3.74 9.81
CA ASP A 250 -3.63 -3.55 9.42
C ASP A 250 -4.55 -4.39 10.31
N ASN A 251 -5.67 -3.81 10.71
CA ASN A 251 -6.68 -4.50 11.50
C ASN A 251 -8.09 -4.12 11.06
N SER A 252 -8.90 -5.11 10.72
CA SER A 252 -10.26 -4.90 10.25
C SER A 252 -11.23 -5.75 11.07
N ILE A 253 -12.12 -5.08 11.81
CA ILE A 253 -13.21 -5.74 12.53
C ILE A 253 -14.54 -5.43 11.84
N LEU A 254 -15.34 -6.46 11.58
CA LEU A 254 -16.67 -6.37 10.97
C LEU A 254 -17.69 -7.06 11.87
N ALA A 255 -18.84 -6.41 12.04
CA ALA A 255 -20.07 -7.02 12.51
C ALA A 255 -21.14 -6.93 11.41
N SER A 256 -21.78 -8.05 11.07
CA SER A 256 -22.85 -8.14 10.07
C SER A 256 -24.06 -8.84 10.68
N LEU A 257 -25.20 -8.18 10.66
CA LEU A 257 -26.49 -8.74 11.08
C LEU A 257 -27.39 -8.93 9.86
N ARG A 258 -27.68 -10.19 9.55
CA ARG A 258 -28.65 -10.54 8.50
C ARG A 258 -29.96 -10.98 9.12
N THR A 259 -31.04 -10.22 8.82
CA THR A 259 -32.37 -10.44 9.36
C THR A 259 -33.36 -10.81 8.25
N LYS A 260 -33.97 -11.98 8.35
CA LYS A 260 -35.12 -12.35 7.53
C LYS A 260 -36.37 -11.73 8.14
N VAL A 261 -36.81 -10.57 7.60
CA VAL A 261 -37.99 -9.87 8.11
C VAL A 261 -39.26 -10.65 7.81
N ASN A 262 -39.38 -11.22 6.60
CA ASN A 262 -40.43 -12.12 6.19
C ASN A 262 -39.97 -12.99 5.00
N ALA A 263 -40.89 -13.74 4.37
CA ALA A 263 -40.54 -14.63 3.26
C ALA A 263 -39.96 -13.89 2.02
N LYS A 264 -40.26 -12.59 1.86
CA LYS A 264 -39.83 -11.79 0.69
C LYS A 264 -38.79 -10.74 1.03
N VAL A 265 -38.63 -10.38 2.30
CA VAL A 265 -37.74 -9.27 2.73
C VAL A 265 -36.63 -9.78 3.61
N THR A 266 -35.40 -9.48 3.23
CA THR A 266 -34.20 -9.68 4.04
C THR A 266 -33.47 -8.35 4.18
N ASN A 267 -33.02 -8.04 5.39
CA ASN A 267 -32.14 -6.89 5.66
C ASN A 267 -30.73 -7.41 6.02
N GLU A 268 -29.70 -6.69 5.62
CA GLU A 268 -28.32 -6.98 5.98
C GLU A 268 -27.60 -5.67 6.36
N LEU A 269 -27.42 -5.49 7.67
CA LEU A 269 -26.65 -4.36 8.23
C LEU A 269 -25.21 -4.80 8.50
N LYS A 270 -24.26 -4.02 8.03
CA LYS A 270 -22.81 -4.24 8.24
C LYS A 270 -22.18 -2.99 8.83
N VAL A 271 -21.33 -3.18 9.84
CA VAL A 271 -20.53 -2.12 10.46
C VAL A 271 -19.09 -2.59 10.53
N GLN A 272 -18.18 -1.77 10.02
CA GLN A 272 -16.73 -2.09 10.00
C GLN A 272 -15.92 -0.92 10.54
N HIS A 273 -14.86 -1.27 11.28
CA HIS A 273 -13.72 -0.42 11.53
C HIS A 273 -12.48 -1.05 10.90
N LEU A 274 -11.79 -0.30 10.04
CA LEU A 274 -10.50 -0.66 9.47
C LEU A 274 -9.46 0.33 9.98
N TYR A 275 -8.44 -0.19 10.62
CA TYR A 275 -7.24 0.52 11.05
C TYR A 275 -6.07 0.11 10.16
N THR A 276 -5.30 1.09 9.64
CA THR A 276 -4.04 0.83 8.95
C THR A 276 -2.96 1.75 9.52
N PHE A 277 -1.79 1.19 9.74
CA PHE A 277 -0.64 1.90 10.26
C PHE A 277 0.60 1.56 9.45
N GLN A 278 1.35 2.59 9.06
CA GLN A 278 2.64 2.46 8.42
C GLN A 278 3.63 3.39 9.12
N ASP A 279 4.84 2.86 9.41
CA ASP A 279 5.92 3.57 10.05
C ASP A 279 7.23 3.25 9.34
N SER A 280 7.82 4.26 8.72
CA SER A 280 9.05 4.16 7.94
C SER A 280 10.19 4.79 8.73
N ASN A 281 11.13 3.97 9.18
CA ASN A 281 12.18 4.38 10.10
C ASN A 281 13.58 4.34 9.47
N PRO A 282 14.54 5.12 9.99
CA PRO A 282 15.94 4.97 9.61
C PRO A 282 16.47 3.58 9.97
N GLY A 283 17.48 3.11 9.23
CA GLY A 283 18.15 1.84 9.50
C GLY A 283 18.98 1.88 10.80
N ASP A 284 19.44 0.72 11.22
CA ASP A 284 20.11 0.47 12.51
C ASP A 284 21.48 1.18 12.69
N GLN A 285 22.11 1.63 11.60
CA GLN A 285 23.37 2.38 11.65
C GLN A 285 23.19 3.90 11.78
N LEU A 286 21.96 4.39 11.77
CA LEU A 286 21.63 5.79 11.98
C LEU A 286 21.17 6.03 13.43
N PRO A 287 21.16 7.29 13.91
CA PRO A 287 20.52 7.63 15.17
C PRO A 287 18.99 7.37 15.13
N SER A 288 18.29 7.53 16.25
CA SER A 288 16.83 7.33 16.35
C SER A 288 16.01 8.27 15.45
N TYR A 289 16.62 9.24 14.83
CA TYR A 289 16.07 10.12 13.81
C TYR A 289 16.87 10.00 12.51
N ASN A 290 16.24 10.34 11.41
CA ASN A 290 16.91 10.33 10.10
C ASN A 290 17.83 11.55 9.92
N ILE A 291 18.90 11.40 9.15
CA ILE A 291 19.84 12.46 8.80
C ILE A 291 19.77 12.80 7.31
N PRO A 292 20.33 13.93 6.86
CA PRO A 292 20.37 14.25 5.44
C PRO A 292 21.04 13.17 4.60
N ARG A 293 20.65 13.09 3.33
CA ARG A 293 21.36 12.30 2.32
C ARG A 293 22.52 13.09 1.74
N ALA A 294 23.63 12.42 1.44
CA ALA A 294 24.65 12.95 0.54
C ALA A 294 24.68 12.08 -0.72
N ILE A 295 24.31 12.65 -1.86
CA ILE A 295 24.29 12.00 -3.17
C ILE A 295 25.50 12.49 -3.96
N VAL A 296 26.41 11.59 -4.27
CA VAL A 296 27.59 11.88 -5.08
C VAL A 296 27.37 11.33 -6.47
N GLU A 297 27.24 12.23 -7.42
CA GLU A 297 27.01 11.93 -8.82
C GLU A 297 28.35 11.75 -9.56
N ASN A 298 28.30 11.00 -10.67
CA ASN A 298 29.45 10.81 -11.56
C ASN A 298 30.69 10.26 -10.83
N VAL A 299 30.51 9.34 -9.89
CA VAL A 299 31.64 8.63 -9.27
C VAL A 299 32.31 7.81 -10.37
N ALA A 300 33.46 8.28 -10.81
CA ALA A 300 34.17 7.72 -11.95
C ALA A 300 35.08 6.54 -11.55
N SER A 301 35.08 5.51 -12.38
CA SER A 301 35.99 4.36 -12.32
C SER A 301 36.50 4.03 -13.71
N THR A 302 37.77 3.64 -13.83
CA THR A 302 38.29 3.12 -15.08
C THR A 302 38.19 1.59 -15.08
N ILE A 303 37.34 1.04 -15.94
CA ILE A 303 37.08 -0.39 -16.04
C ILE A 303 37.35 -0.83 -17.48
N ASN A 304 38.24 -1.78 -17.66
CA ASN A 304 38.70 -2.28 -18.98
C ASN A 304 39.13 -1.12 -19.94
N GLY A 305 39.81 -0.13 -19.39
CA GLY A 305 40.33 1.02 -20.16
C GLY A 305 39.29 2.09 -20.50
N ALA A 306 38.02 1.91 -20.11
CA ALA A 306 36.95 2.89 -20.31
C ALA A 306 36.55 3.56 -18.99
N VAL A 307 36.31 4.86 -19.01
CA VAL A 307 35.74 5.59 -17.86
C VAL A 307 34.24 5.29 -17.78
N ARG A 308 33.81 4.78 -16.64
CA ARG A 308 32.40 4.54 -16.30
C ARG A 308 32.05 5.35 -15.06
N THR A 309 30.79 5.73 -14.93
CA THR A 309 30.30 6.51 -13.79
C THR A 309 29.08 5.83 -13.16
N THR A 310 28.95 6.01 -11.86
CA THR A 310 27.75 5.65 -11.09
C THR A 310 27.46 6.75 -10.06
N ASN A 311 26.29 6.69 -9.43
CA ASN A 311 25.97 7.55 -8.31
C ASN A 311 26.00 6.74 -7.03
N ILE A 312 26.53 7.32 -5.95
CA ILE A 312 26.60 6.67 -4.63
C ILE A 312 26.00 7.62 -3.60
N GLN A 313 25.23 7.08 -2.64
CA GLN A 313 24.69 7.88 -1.56
C GLN A 313 24.99 7.30 -0.18
N ILE A 314 25.09 8.20 0.79
CA ILE A 314 25.17 7.97 2.24
C ILE A 314 24.06 8.77 2.94
N GLY A 315 23.90 8.53 4.25
CA GLY A 315 22.90 9.22 5.07
C GLY A 315 21.57 8.50 5.05
N GLY A 316 20.54 9.15 5.56
CA GLY A 316 19.23 8.52 5.73
C GLY A 316 18.47 8.27 4.44
N HIS A 317 17.45 7.44 4.50
CA HIS A 317 16.53 7.24 3.37
C HIS A 317 15.56 8.42 3.27
N ARG A 318 15.20 8.83 2.04
CA ARG A 318 14.34 10.01 1.81
C ARG A 318 12.95 9.91 2.45
N PHE A 319 12.39 8.71 2.57
CA PHE A 319 11.09 8.44 3.15
C PHE A 319 11.16 7.92 4.60
N ALA A 320 12.34 7.80 5.20
CA ALA A 320 12.41 7.46 6.62
C ALA A 320 11.75 8.56 7.46
N GLN A 321 11.12 8.16 8.57
CA GLN A 321 10.25 8.96 9.41
C GLN A 321 8.88 9.33 8.79
N GLU A 322 8.50 8.78 7.63
CA GLU A 322 7.09 8.81 7.21
C GLU A 322 6.23 7.96 8.16
N LYS A 323 5.08 8.51 8.51
CA LYS A 323 4.12 7.81 9.36
C LYS A 323 2.70 8.07 8.90
N PHE A 324 1.95 7.02 8.69
CA PHE A 324 0.54 7.09 8.31
C PHE A 324 -0.30 6.27 9.27
N THR A 325 -1.33 6.90 9.83
CA THR A 325 -2.34 6.22 10.63
C THR A 325 -3.70 6.49 10.03
N ASN A 326 -4.45 5.45 9.67
CA ASN A 326 -5.78 5.61 9.12
C ASN A 326 -6.80 4.86 9.95
N ASN A 327 -7.93 5.49 10.20
CA ASN A 327 -9.11 4.92 10.81
C ASN A 327 -10.28 5.08 9.83
N VAL A 328 -10.79 3.97 9.32
CA VAL A 328 -11.94 3.95 8.41
C VAL A 328 -13.12 3.31 9.11
N PHE A 329 -14.17 4.06 9.29
CA PHE A 329 -15.43 3.57 9.82
C PHE A 329 -16.47 3.50 8.71
N GLN A 330 -17.07 2.33 8.49
CA GLN A 330 -18.02 2.12 7.41
C GLN A 330 -19.29 1.45 7.92
N ILE A 331 -20.45 1.93 7.47
CA ILE A 331 -21.77 1.33 7.69
C ILE A 331 -22.41 1.11 6.33
N VAL A 332 -22.85 -0.11 6.09
CA VAL A 332 -23.63 -0.49 4.89
C VAL A 332 -24.89 -1.20 5.33
N ASP A 333 -26.03 -0.76 4.81
CA ASP A 333 -27.29 -1.46 5.03
C ASP A 333 -27.97 -1.76 3.71
N ASN A 334 -28.41 -3.00 3.53
CA ASN A 334 -29.09 -3.50 2.34
C ASN A 334 -30.44 -4.11 2.70
N ILE A 335 -31.48 -3.71 1.96
CA ILE A 335 -32.80 -4.33 1.99
C ILE A 335 -33.00 -5.05 0.66
N TYR A 336 -33.17 -6.35 0.73
CA TYR A 336 -33.51 -7.20 -0.40
C TYR A 336 -35.00 -7.53 -0.37
N TYR A 337 -35.74 -7.14 -1.40
CA TYR A 337 -37.14 -7.48 -1.58
C TYR A 337 -37.31 -8.36 -2.81
N ASN A 338 -37.60 -9.65 -2.59
CA ASN A 338 -37.72 -10.64 -3.64
C ASN A 338 -39.19 -11.00 -3.86
N THR A 339 -39.69 -10.75 -5.07
CA THR A 339 -40.94 -11.28 -5.56
C THR A 339 -40.67 -12.46 -6.49
N ASP A 340 -41.75 -13.12 -6.98
CA ASP A 340 -41.63 -14.26 -7.91
C ASP A 340 -40.95 -13.85 -9.24
N LYS A 341 -41.04 -12.59 -9.64
CA LYS A 341 -40.56 -12.09 -10.93
C LYS A 341 -39.41 -11.11 -10.82
N VAL A 342 -39.37 -10.30 -9.76
CA VAL A 342 -38.43 -9.17 -9.63
C VAL A 342 -37.72 -9.24 -8.30
N LYS A 343 -36.41 -9.05 -8.33
CA LYS A 343 -35.58 -8.82 -7.14
C LYS A 343 -35.22 -7.36 -7.06
N TYR A 344 -35.50 -6.75 -5.94
CA TYR A 344 -35.14 -5.36 -5.63
C TYR A 344 -34.05 -5.35 -4.55
N THR A 345 -33.09 -4.47 -4.72
CA THR A 345 -32.07 -4.15 -3.70
C THR A 345 -32.10 -2.65 -3.46
N PHE A 346 -32.24 -2.24 -2.22
CA PHE A 346 -32.11 -0.84 -1.79
C PHE A 346 -31.05 -0.80 -0.69
N GLY A 347 -30.24 0.24 -0.66
CA GLY A 347 -29.25 0.34 0.38
C GLY A 347 -28.60 1.71 0.48
N PHE A 348 -27.81 1.84 1.53
CA PHE A 348 -26.90 2.96 1.71
C PHE A 348 -25.52 2.47 2.16
N ASP A 349 -24.51 3.29 1.91
CA ASP A 349 -23.12 3.08 2.26
C ASP A 349 -22.57 4.41 2.78
N LEU A 350 -22.18 4.44 4.05
CA LEU A 350 -21.58 5.59 4.71
C LEU A 350 -20.18 5.22 5.16
N MET A 351 -19.16 5.97 4.74
CA MET A 351 -17.79 5.75 5.12
C MET A 351 -17.13 7.05 5.55
N GLN A 352 -16.53 7.03 6.74
CA GLN A 352 -15.71 8.09 7.28
C GLN A 352 -14.27 7.60 7.35
N THR A 353 -13.37 8.32 6.70
CA THR A 353 -11.92 8.06 6.74
C THR A 353 -11.23 9.20 7.48
N ASN A 354 -10.56 8.87 8.56
CA ASN A 354 -9.71 9.78 9.33
C ASN A 354 -8.26 9.32 9.16
N SER A 355 -7.42 10.19 8.60
CA SER A 355 -6.01 9.91 8.36
C SER A 355 -5.14 10.94 9.05
N GLU A 356 -4.14 10.48 9.77
CA GLU A 356 -3.03 11.29 10.28
C GLU A 356 -1.79 10.91 9.49
N SER A 357 -1.13 11.89 8.90
CA SER A 357 -0.03 11.66 7.98
C SER A 357 1.12 12.61 8.25
N LEU A 358 2.23 12.06 8.68
CA LEU A 358 3.53 12.71 8.60
C LEU A 358 4.16 12.27 7.27
N TYR A 359 3.90 13.05 6.23
CA TYR A 359 4.46 12.81 4.90
C TYR A 359 5.59 13.80 4.65
N GLY A 360 6.65 13.34 4.03
CA GLY A 360 7.74 14.22 3.63
C GLY A 360 8.87 13.41 3.04
N SER A 361 9.13 13.60 1.76
CA SER A 361 10.16 12.81 1.08
C SER A 361 11.58 13.32 1.30
N GLU A 362 11.77 14.49 1.85
CA GLU A 362 13.09 15.12 2.03
C GLU A 362 13.14 16.02 3.28
N VAL A 363 12.38 15.66 4.33
CA VAL A 363 12.33 16.48 5.56
C VAL A 363 13.68 16.64 6.24
N ASN A 364 14.59 15.70 6.05
CA ASN A 364 15.96 15.79 6.58
C ASN A 364 16.96 16.40 5.59
N GLY A 365 16.52 16.60 4.35
CA GLY A 365 17.32 17.24 3.31
C GLY A 365 18.29 16.32 2.59
N ARG A 366 18.84 16.82 1.50
CA ARG A 366 19.85 16.15 0.70
C ARG A 366 20.88 17.14 0.16
N PHE A 367 22.13 16.72 0.16
CA PHE A 367 23.25 17.40 -0.47
C PHE A 367 23.65 16.68 -1.75
N HIS A 368 23.89 17.41 -2.83
CA HIS A 368 24.38 16.86 -4.08
C HIS A 368 25.82 17.29 -4.35
N PHE A 369 26.64 16.35 -4.72
CA PHE A 369 28.03 16.52 -5.11
C PHE A 369 28.22 15.99 -6.52
N ASN A 370 28.85 16.74 -7.40
CA ASN A 370 29.07 16.35 -8.79
C ASN A 370 30.35 15.50 -9.00
N SER A 371 31.12 15.24 -7.94
CA SER A 371 32.31 14.38 -7.98
C SER A 371 32.75 13.92 -6.58
N VAL A 372 33.54 12.85 -6.53
CA VAL A 372 34.19 12.38 -5.29
C VAL A 372 35.14 13.45 -4.71
N ALA A 373 35.79 14.26 -5.56
CA ALA A 373 36.65 15.35 -5.10
C ALA A 373 35.86 16.40 -4.32
N ASN A 374 34.71 16.81 -4.82
CA ASN A 374 33.83 17.77 -4.14
C ASN A 374 33.22 17.17 -2.86
N PHE A 375 32.91 15.89 -2.87
CA PHE A 375 32.49 15.17 -1.67
C PHE A 375 33.58 15.18 -0.59
N ASN A 376 34.82 14.86 -0.96
CA ASN A 376 35.97 14.92 -0.04
C ASN A 376 36.22 16.34 0.50
N ASN A 377 36.00 17.38 -0.32
CA ASN A 377 36.21 18.78 0.05
C ASN A 377 35.02 19.43 0.76
N LEU A 378 33.91 18.71 0.99
CA LEU A 378 32.67 19.21 1.60
C LEU A 378 32.06 20.38 0.80
N THR A 379 32.16 20.37 -0.53
CA THR A 379 31.68 21.43 -1.43
C THR A 379 30.50 20.91 -2.30
N PRO A 380 29.31 20.80 -1.75
CA PRO A 380 28.12 20.42 -2.51
C PRO A 380 27.73 21.53 -3.50
N TYR A 381 27.11 21.16 -4.63
CA TYR A 381 26.61 22.14 -5.58
C TYR A 381 25.13 22.45 -5.39
N ARG A 382 24.39 21.62 -4.61
CA ARG A 382 22.96 21.80 -4.32
C ARG A 382 22.62 21.28 -2.94
N TYR A 383 21.75 21.99 -2.24
CA TYR A 383 21.05 21.52 -1.05
C TYR A 383 19.54 21.66 -1.27
N TYR A 384 18.80 20.60 -0.96
CA TYR A 384 17.34 20.58 -1.04
C TYR A 384 16.79 20.03 0.28
N ARG A 385 15.73 20.65 0.80
CA ARG A 385 15.03 20.19 1.98
C ARG A 385 13.57 20.62 1.97
N GLU A 386 12.68 19.75 2.44
CA GLU A 386 11.31 20.09 2.82
C GLU A 386 11.32 20.49 4.30
N VAL A 387 11.32 21.79 4.57
CA VAL A 387 11.47 22.32 5.93
C VAL A 387 10.11 22.41 6.60
N PRO A 388 9.89 21.77 7.76
CA PRO A 388 8.70 22.00 8.57
C PRO A 388 8.62 23.45 9.04
N LEU A 389 7.49 24.11 8.82
CA LEU A 389 7.20 25.47 9.29
C LEU A 389 6.51 25.48 10.66
N VAL A 390 6.07 24.32 11.12
CA VAL A 390 5.41 24.09 12.39
C VAL A 390 6.15 22.99 13.16
N ALA A 391 5.99 22.97 14.48
CA ALA A 391 6.69 21.99 15.34
C ALA A 391 6.32 20.53 15.01
N ASP A 392 5.06 20.28 14.64
CA ASP A 392 4.57 18.99 14.17
C ASP A 392 3.87 19.20 12.82
N PRO A 393 4.50 18.80 11.71
CA PRO A 393 3.93 18.96 10.36
C PRO A 393 2.95 17.85 9.99
N THR A 394 2.54 17.01 10.94
CA THR A 394 1.51 15.99 10.72
C THR A 394 0.20 16.65 10.27
N VAL A 395 -0.33 16.21 9.15
CA VAL A 395 -1.61 16.68 8.63
C VAL A 395 -2.70 15.66 8.89
N THR A 396 -3.90 16.18 9.19
CA THR A 396 -5.10 15.36 9.39
C THR A 396 -6.04 15.51 8.20
N SER A 397 -6.44 14.39 7.60
CA SER A 397 -7.40 14.32 6.51
C SER A 397 -8.67 13.60 6.97
N ASN A 398 -9.81 14.28 6.85
CA ASN A 398 -11.12 13.73 7.17
C ASN A 398 -11.97 13.68 5.88
N ILE A 399 -12.28 12.49 5.40
CA ILE A 399 -13.05 12.27 4.18
C ILE A 399 -14.36 11.59 4.54
N LEU A 400 -15.46 12.15 4.07
CA LEU A 400 -16.80 11.57 4.17
C LEU A 400 -17.24 11.10 2.79
N ASN A 401 -17.58 9.81 2.67
CA ASN A 401 -18.23 9.23 1.50
C ASN A 401 -19.62 8.71 1.91
N ALA A 402 -20.66 9.09 1.17
CA ALA A 402 -22.01 8.63 1.40
C ALA A 402 -22.64 8.21 0.07
N GLY A 403 -23.27 7.04 0.03
CA GLY A 403 -23.97 6.53 -1.15
C GLY A 403 -25.35 6.01 -0.80
N ILE A 404 -26.32 6.27 -1.67
CA ILE A 404 -27.65 5.64 -1.63
C ILE A 404 -27.91 5.00 -2.97
N TYR A 405 -28.59 3.86 -2.98
CA TYR A 405 -28.80 3.13 -4.23
C TYR A 405 -30.04 2.26 -4.21
N GLY A 406 -30.54 2.00 -5.44
CA GLY A 406 -31.61 1.06 -5.69
C GLY A 406 -31.39 0.31 -7.00
N GLN A 407 -31.71 -0.97 -7.02
CA GLN A 407 -31.57 -1.85 -8.16
C GLN A 407 -32.77 -2.77 -8.29
N LEU A 408 -33.14 -3.06 -9.52
CA LEU A 408 -34.05 -4.15 -9.84
C LEU A 408 -33.37 -5.16 -10.79
N GLN A 409 -33.68 -6.43 -10.60
CA GLN A 409 -33.28 -7.52 -11.49
C GLN A 409 -34.52 -8.34 -11.84
N THR A 410 -34.73 -8.58 -13.14
CA THR A 410 -35.89 -9.34 -13.61
C THR A 410 -35.57 -10.08 -14.90
N LYS A 411 -36.24 -11.20 -15.13
CA LYS A 411 -36.27 -11.87 -16.44
C LYS A 411 -37.31 -11.17 -17.32
N ILE A 412 -36.89 -10.64 -18.47
CA ILE A 412 -37.77 -9.96 -19.44
C ILE A 412 -38.17 -10.84 -20.60
N ALA A 413 -37.40 -11.92 -20.87
CA ALA A 413 -37.69 -12.97 -21.85
C ALA A 413 -36.99 -14.27 -21.43
N LEU A 414 -37.21 -15.33 -22.18
CA LEU A 414 -36.57 -16.63 -21.96
C LEU A 414 -35.04 -16.48 -22.05
N GLY A 415 -34.32 -16.85 -20.99
CA GLY A 415 -32.88 -16.70 -20.90
C GLY A 415 -32.35 -15.26 -20.82
N LEU A 416 -33.22 -14.23 -20.85
CA LEU A 416 -32.83 -12.81 -20.90
C LEU A 416 -33.10 -12.12 -19.56
N ASP A 417 -32.03 -11.80 -18.83
CA ASP A 417 -32.06 -11.08 -17.57
C ASP A 417 -31.72 -9.61 -17.78
N LEU A 418 -32.52 -8.71 -17.16
CA LEU A 418 -32.33 -7.29 -17.11
C LEU A 418 -31.96 -6.86 -15.69
N THR A 419 -30.90 -6.09 -15.54
CA THR A 419 -30.54 -5.36 -14.32
C THR A 419 -30.60 -3.86 -14.60
N LEU A 420 -31.38 -3.12 -13.81
CA LEU A 420 -31.42 -1.65 -13.80
C LEU A 420 -31.05 -1.16 -12.42
N GLY A 421 -30.13 -0.22 -12.36
CA GLY A 421 -29.66 0.32 -11.11
C GLY A 421 -29.45 1.83 -11.17
N LEU A 422 -29.65 2.47 -10.04
CA LEU A 422 -29.37 3.88 -9.82
C LEU A 422 -28.63 4.05 -8.50
N ARG A 423 -27.49 4.74 -8.53
CA ARG A 423 -26.70 5.07 -7.35
C ARG A 423 -26.42 6.58 -7.35
N PHE A 424 -26.49 7.17 -6.18
CA PHE A 424 -26.04 8.54 -5.93
C PHE A 424 -24.93 8.50 -4.88
N ASP A 425 -23.75 9.01 -5.22
CA ASP A 425 -22.63 9.14 -4.31
C ASP A 425 -22.32 10.61 -4.05
N TYR A 426 -22.05 10.92 -2.78
CA TYR A 426 -21.54 12.19 -2.31
C TYR A 426 -20.20 11.95 -1.62
N ALA A 427 -19.20 12.76 -1.95
CA ALA A 427 -17.89 12.76 -1.27
C ALA A 427 -17.52 14.19 -0.85
N LYS A 428 -17.01 14.30 0.38
CA LYS A 428 -16.48 15.56 0.93
C LYS A 428 -15.06 15.31 1.43
N TYR A 429 -14.15 16.13 0.92
CA TYR A 429 -12.72 16.07 1.26
C TYR A 429 -12.34 17.25 2.17
N PRO A 430 -11.22 17.15 2.92
CA PRO A 430 -10.71 18.27 3.70
C PRO A 430 -10.25 19.41 2.79
N THR A 431 -10.20 20.59 3.36
CA THR A 431 -9.80 21.82 2.67
C THR A 431 -8.50 22.31 3.29
N ALA A 432 -7.50 22.62 2.48
CA ALA A 432 -6.28 23.25 2.94
C ALA A 432 -6.54 24.67 3.49
N THR A 433 -5.62 25.19 4.30
CA THR A 433 -5.71 26.55 4.82
C THR A 433 -5.44 27.56 3.69
N PHE A 434 -6.14 28.69 3.70
CA PHE A 434 -5.91 29.75 2.74
C PHE A 434 -4.48 30.30 2.91
N ASN A 435 -3.73 30.37 1.82
CA ASN A 435 -2.41 30.95 1.77
C ASN A 435 -2.45 32.25 0.96
N GLN A 436 -2.26 33.39 1.66
CA GLN A 436 -2.32 34.72 1.05
C GLN A 436 -1.22 34.93 0.01
N LEU A 437 -0.01 34.45 0.29
CA LEU A 437 1.15 34.60 -0.61
C LEU A 437 0.91 33.87 -1.94
N VAL A 438 0.40 32.65 -1.89
CA VAL A 438 0.06 31.86 -3.09
C VAL A 438 -1.02 32.57 -3.91
N PHE A 439 -2.00 33.17 -3.22
CA PHE A 439 -3.05 33.93 -3.90
C PHE A 439 -2.51 35.21 -4.55
N ASP A 440 -1.65 35.96 -3.87
CA ASP A 440 -1.10 37.22 -4.38
C ASP A 440 -0.15 37.01 -5.56
N GLU A 441 0.66 35.91 -5.52
CA GLU A 441 1.65 35.62 -6.56
C GLU A 441 1.06 34.85 -7.77
N LEU A 442 0.11 33.97 -7.55
CA LEU A 442 -0.38 33.03 -8.57
C LEU A 442 -1.88 33.17 -8.86
N GLY A 443 -2.63 33.95 -8.08
CA GLY A 443 -4.09 34.04 -8.18
C GLY A 443 -4.84 32.73 -7.81
N ILE A 444 -4.16 31.79 -7.15
CA ILE A 444 -4.70 30.46 -6.82
C ILE A 444 -5.17 30.44 -5.37
N ARG A 445 -6.42 30.04 -5.15
CA ARG A 445 -6.93 29.76 -3.80
C ARG A 445 -6.56 28.36 -3.36
N THR A 446 -5.92 28.24 -2.20
CA THR A 446 -5.56 26.94 -1.60
C THR A 446 -6.73 26.33 -0.81
N ASP A 447 -7.72 27.12 -0.40
CA ASP A 447 -8.85 26.75 0.45
C ASP A 447 -10.14 26.42 -0.33
N ASN A 448 -10.04 26.04 -1.60
CA ASN A 448 -11.19 25.62 -2.39
C ASN A 448 -11.82 24.36 -1.79
N LYS A 449 -13.16 24.40 -1.60
CA LYS A 449 -13.91 23.24 -1.13
C LYS A 449 -13.88 22.14 -2.19
N LEU A 450 -13.41 20.96 -1.81
CA LEU A 450 -13.42 19.78 -2.66
C LEU A 450 -14.56 18.86 -2.22
N GLN A 451 -15.60 18.80 -3.05
CA GLN A 451 -16.75 17.91 -2.84
C GLN A 451 -17.30 17.47 -4.19
N SER A 452 -17.90 16.30 -4.24
CA SER A 452 -18.55 15.77 -5.44
C SER A 452 -19.91 15.16 -5.11
N ALA A 453 -20.82 15.24 -6.08
CA ALA A 453 -22.12 14.61 -6.02
C ALA A 453 -22.40 14.01 -7.41
N ILE A 454 -22.52 12.70 -7.52
CA ILE A 454 -22.56 12.00 -8.80
C ILE A 454 -23.73 11.02 -8.82
N LEU A 455 -24.58 11.16 -9.84
CA LEU A 455 -25.64 10.20 -10.13
C LEU A 455 -25.14 9.15 -11.14
N GLN A 456 -25.30 7.88 -10.82
CA GLN A 456 -24.72 6.75 -11.53
C GLN A 456 -25.80 5.76 -11.97
N PRO A 457 -26.50 6.03 -13.10
CA PRO A 457 -27.37 5.03 -13.71
C PRO A 457 -26.54 3.88 -14.29
N ARG A 458 -27.04 2.65 -14.12
CA ARG A 458 -26.41 1.42 -14.67
C ARG A 458 -27.48 0.53 -15.26
N VAL A 459 -27.20 -0.06 -16.40
CA VAL A 459 -28.04 -1.05 -17.07
C VAL A 459 -27.19 -2.20 -17.56
N GLN A 460 -27.67 -3.42 -17.35
CA GLN A 460 -27.06 -4.62 -17.87
C GLN A 460 -28.14 -5.57 -18.39
N LEU A 461 -27.88 -6.12 -19.57
CA LEU A 461 -28.61 -7.24 -20.16
C LEU A 461 -27.68 -8.46 -20.18
N SER A 462 -28.17 -9.60 -19.74
CA SER A 462 -27.46 -10.88 -19.81
C SER A 462 -28.38 -11.91 -20.47
N TRP A 463 -28.00 -12.38 -21.62
CA TRP A 463 -28.77 -13.36 -22.38
C TRP A 463 -28.05 -14.69 -22.47
N ASP A 464 -28.62 -15.72 -21.88
CA ASP A 464 -28.30 -17.13 -22.09
C ASP A 464 -29.06 -17.59 -23.33
N VAL A 465 -28.37 -17.63 -24.48
CA VAL A 465 -28.99 -17.70 -25.82
C VAL A 465 -29.90 -18.92 -26.01
N ASN A 466 -29.56 -20.03 -25.41
CA ASN A 466 -30.31 -21.30 -25.55
C ASN A 466 -30.74 -21.88 -24.19
N GLU A 467 -30.64 -21.12 -23.10
CA GLU A 467 -30.82 -21.60 -21.73
C GLU A 467 -29.98 -22.86 -21.36
N ASN A 468 -28.89 -23.06 -22.10
CA ASN A 468 -27.99 -24.21 -21.93
C ASN A 468 -26.78 -23.88 -21.05
N HIS A 469 -26.68 -22.63 -20.55
CA HIS A 469 -25.60 -22.12 -19.72
C HIS A 469 -24.20 -22.19 -20.35
N LYS A 470 -24.14 -22.23 -21.70
CA LYS A 470 -22.88 -22.29 -22.46
C LYS A 470 -22.58 -20.98 -23.21
N ASP A 471 -23.63 -20.40 -23.81
CA ASP A 471 -23.49 -19.24 -24.69
C ASP A 471 -24.16 -18.02 -24.06
N TYR A 472 -23.36 -17.04 -23.66
CA TYR A 472 -23.84 -15.80 -23.03
C TYR A 472 -23.50 -14.57 -23.85
N ILE A 473 -24.49 -13.72 -24.07
CA ILE A 473 -24.30 -12.35 -24.56
C ILE A 473 -24.59 -11.39 -23.42
N ARG A 474 -23.63 -10.51 -23.11
CA ARG A 474 -23.77 -9.48 -22.09
C ARG A 474 -23.55 -8.11 -22.69
N LEU A 475 -24.52 -7.22 -22.47
CA LEU A 475 -24.45 -5.82 -22.86
C LEU A 475 -24.67 -4.98 -21.60
N GLY A 476 -23.92 -3.89 -21.48
CA GLY A 476 -24.10 -3.01 -20.34
C GLY A 476 -23.64 -1.59 -20.65
N ALA A 477 -24.28 -0.64 -20.01
CA ALA A 477 -23.90 0.76 -20.01
C ALA A 477 -24.12 1.36 -18.62
N GLY A 478 -23.28 2.33 -18.23
CA GLY A 478 -23.42 2.96 -16.92
C GLY A 478 -22.42 4.07 -16.68
N ILE A 479 -22.72 4.86 -15.65
CA ILE A 479 -21.80 5.84 -15.09
C ILE A 479 -21.19 5.22 -13.82
N PHE A 480 -19.88 5.29 -13.71
CA PHE A 480 -19.10 4.76 -12.60
C PHE A 480 -18.22 5.88 -12.05
N ALA A 481 -18.11 5.95 -10.74
CA ALA A 481 -17.24 6.91 -10.06
C ALA A 481 -16.31 6.22 -9.09
N SER A 482 -15.09 6.72 -8.98
CA SER A 482 -14.10 6.30 -7.99
C SER A 482 -13.78 7.45 -7.04
N ASP A 483 -13.23 7.11 -5.87
CA ASP A 483 -12.69 8.09 -4.94
C ASP A 483 -11.44 8.75 -5.53
N LEU A 484 -11.17 9.98 -5.10
CA LEU A 484 -9.86 10.57 -5.30
C LEU A 484 -8.81 9.79 -4.48
N ASN A 485 -7.60 9.76 -5.02
CA ASN A 485 -6.47 9.24 -4.26
C ASN A 485 -6.22 10.15 -3.05
N ASN A 486 -6.39 9.61 -1.84
CA ASN A 486 -6.21 10.36 -0.59
C ASN A 486 -4.76 10.86 -0.43
N TYR A 487 -3.79 10.19 -1.04
CA TYR A 487 -2.41 10.65 -1.09
C TYR A 487 -2.28 12.04 -1.73
N ALA A 488 -3.03 12.31 -2.81
CA ALA A 488 -3.07 13.64 -3.43
C ALA A 488 -3.70 14.69 -2.51
N VAL A 489 -4.73 14.29 -1.74
CA VAL A 489 -5.36 15.17 -0.75
C VAL A 489 -4.40 15.50 0.39
N ILE A 490 -3.68 14.49 0.92
CA ILE A 490 -2.67 14.67 1.96
C ILE A 490 -1.54 15.58 1.47
N ASN A 491 -1.05 15.38 0.23
CA ASN A 491 -0.02 16.24 -0.35
C ASN A 491 -0.48 17.70 -0.46
N ASN A 492 -1.72 17.93 -0.86
CA ASN A 492 -2.27 19.30 -0.92
C ASN A 492 -2.36 19.96 0.46
N LEU A 493 -2.64 19.19 1.52
CA LEU A 493 -2.64 19.68 2.90
C LEU A 493 -1.22 19.94 3.41
N TYR A 494 -0.29 19.06 3.09
CA TYR A 494 1.09 19.11 3.57
C TYR A 494 1.89 20.23 2.90
N PHE A 495 1.71 20.42 1.58
CA PHE A 495 2.39 21.43 0.77
C PHE A 495 1.54 22.71 0.56
N ASP A 496 0.73 23.09 1.51
CA ASP A 496 -0.13 24.28 1.45
C ASP A 496 0.65 25.60 1.71
N GLY A 497 1.96 25.51 1.97
CA GLY A 497 2.83 26.63 2.32
C GLY A 497 2.71 27.10 3.78
N ASN A 498 1.89 26.42 4.61
CA ASN A 498 1.76 26.69 6.03
C ASN A 498 2.40 25.58 6.89
N HIS A 499 2.41 24.33 6.40
CA HIS A 499 2.99 23.19 7.11
C HIS A 499 4.45 22.96 6.75
N THR A 500 4.78 23.11 5.47
CA THR A 500 6.14 22.90 4.96
C THR A 500 6.50 23.91 3.88
N ALA A 501 7.79 24.22 3.80
CA ALA A 501 8.38 25.00 2.72
C ALA A 501 9.48 24.18 2.05
N THR A 502 9.67 24.40 0.76
CA THR A 502 10.77 23.80 0.00
C THR A 502 11.95 24.75 -0.04
N VAL A 503 13.11 24.28 0.41
CA VAL A 503 14.40 24.95 0.25
C VAL A 503 15.17 24.25 -0.87
N ASP A 504 15.55 24.98 -1.91
CA ASP A 504 16.39 24.48 -3.01
C ASP A 504 17.49 25.53 -3.29
N VAL A 505 18.66 25.30 -2.74
CA VAL A 505 19.80 26.22 -2.82
C VAL A 505 20.90 25.61 -3.68
N ARG A 506 21.46 26.42 -4.56
CA ARG A 506 22.55 26.05 -5.45
C ARG A 506 23.81 26.87 -5.17
N SER A 507 24.97 26.32 -5.54
CA SER A 507 26.24 27.00 -5.42
C SER A 507 26.16 28.43 -6.03
N PRO A 508 26.74 29.46 -5.39
CA PRO A 508 27.70 29.38 -4.27
C PRO A 508 27.07 29.39 -2.86
N ASN A 509 25.75 29.46 -2.73
CA ASN A 509 25.05 29.68 -1.45
C ASN A 509 24.70 28.38 -0.69
N VAL A 510 25.19 27.24 -1.13
CA VAL A 510 24.91 25.95 -0.47
C VAL A 510 25.61 25.89 0.90
N PRO A 511 24.91 25.53 1.98
CA PRO A 511 25.53 25.40 3.30
C PRO A 511 26.60 24.32 3.29
N MET A 512 27.67 24.51 4.04
CA MET A 512 28.69 23.49 4.23
C MET A 512 28.09 22.33 5.03
N PRO A 513 28.17 21.07 4.54
CA PRO A 513 27.60 19.92 5.22
C PRO A 513 28.40 19.58 6.48
N ASN A 514 27.71 19.36 7.61
CA ASN A 514 28.28 18.91 8.87
C ASN A 514 27.58 17.64 9.37
N PHE A 515 27.79 16.52 8.67
CA PHE A 515 27.13 15.27 8.98
C PHE A 515 27.46 14.70 10.36
N ILE A 516 28.66 15.01 10.88
CA ILE A 516 29.07 14.57 12.22
C ILE A 516 28.13 15.20 13.27
N ASP A 517 27.81 16.49 13.10
CA ASP A 517 26.88 17.17 14.00
C ASP A 517 25.43 16.72 13.77
N TYR A 518 25.00 16.54 12.50
CA TYR A 518 23.65 16.06 12.19
C TYR A 518 23.31 14.71 12.82
N ARG A 519 24.31 13.82 12.98
CA ARG A 519 24.17 12.53 13.65
C ARG A 519 23.91 12.64 15.16
N ASN A 520 24.26 13.75 15.75
CA ASN A 520 24.13 13.99 17.18
C ASN A 520 23.00 14.97 17.53
N ASN A 521 22.60 15.82 16.58
CA ASN A 521 21.67 16.91 16.81
C ASN A 521 20.81 17.18 15.57
N TYR A 522 19.55 16.76 15.61
CA TYR A 522 18.60 16.99 14.55
C TYR A 522 18.42 18.48 14.19
N ALA A 523 18.45 19.35 15.22
CA ALA A 523 18.24 20.79 15.04
C ALA A 523 19.39 21.49 14.29
N SER A 524 20.55 20.83 14.12
CA SER A 524 21.68 21.38 13.36
C SER A 524 21.53 21.24 11.84
N ILE A 525 20.53 20.47 11.35
CA ILE A 525 20.26 20.32 9.93
C ILE A 525 19.77 21.66 9.36
N PRO A 526 20.41 22.20 8.30
CA PRO A 526 20.09 23.53 7.80
C PRO A 526 18.63 23.70 7.41
N THR A 527 18.02 24.83 7.82
CA THR A 527 16.63 25.20 7.49
C THR A 527 16.56 26.35 6.49
N LEU A 528 17.61 27.15 6.33
CA LEU A 528 17.87 28.30 5.43
C LEU A 528 16.70 29.26 5.20
#